data_b4d8d60b9b4d35ed4d8ec4b034fd02f7
#
_entry.id   b4d8d60b9b4d35ed4d8ec4b034fd02f7
#
_cell.length_a   1.000
_cell.length_b   1.000
_cell.length_c   1.000
_cell.angle_alpha   90.00
_cell.angle_beta   90.00
_cell.angle_gamma   90.00
#
_symmetry.space_group_name_H-M   'P 1'
#
loop_
_entity.id
_entity.type
_entity.pdbx_description
1 polymer ?
#
loop_
_entity_poly.entity_id
_entity_poly.type
_entity_poly.pdbx_seq_one_letter_code
_entity_poly.pdbx_strand_id
1 'polypeptide(L)'
;MLIILVKCLIQNAELGQVVQYNNGTRGGEMSKQSDFKNRDRLIQLGIVIAALRKMRGLSQEQLAEKANISRSFLSSIEAPGIVRPFSLEVFYNIADALEIEPADLLKASMFPDQIKSDPKNS
;
A
#
# COMPACT_ATOMS: atom_id res chain seq x y z
N MET A 1 9.23 14.95 -6.38
CA MET A 1 10.37 14.04 -6.29
C MET A 1 10.06 12.79 -5.56
N LEU A 2 9.68 12.92 -4.31
CA LEU A 2 9.39 11.75 -3.51
C LEU A 2 8.32 10.87 -4.13
N ILE A 3 7.27 11.48 -4.64
CA ILE A 3 6.17 10.73 -5.24
C ILE A 3 6.63 9.94 -6.44
N ILE A 4 7.53 10.50 -7.23
CA ILE A 4 8.04 9.81 -8.40
C ILE A 4 8.86 8.60 -8.00
N LEU A 5 9.72 8.76 -6.98
CA LEU A 5 10.51 7.66 -6.50
C LEU A 5 9.64 6.54 -5.96
N VAL A 6 8.61 6.91 -5.20
CA VAL A 6 7.71 5.92 -4.65
C VAL A 6 6.99 5.16 -5.75
N LYS A 7 6.60 5.86 -6.80
CA LYS A 7 5.93 5.19 -7.91
C LYS A 7 6.84 4.21 -8.62
N CYS A 8 8.11 4.56 -8.76
CA CYS A 8 9.05 3.61 -9.33
C CYS A 8 9.19 2.37 -8.48
N LEU A 9 9.25 2.55 -7.17
CA LEU A 9 9.33 1.41 -6.28
C LEU A 9 8.07 0.56 -6.35
N ILE A 10 6.93 1.22 -6.46
CA ILE A 10 5.67 0.52 -6.55
C ILE A 10 5.61 -0.33 -7.81
N GLN A 11 6.06 0.22 -8.92
CA GLN A 11 6.03 -0.54 -10.17
C GLN A 11 6.87 -1.79 -10.09
N ASN A 12 8.04 -1.67 -9.50
CA ASN A 12 8.90 -2.83 -9.35
C ASN A 12 8.29 -3.87 -8.44
N ALA A 13 7.70 -3.41 -7.35
CA ALA A 13 7.05 -4.31 -6.43
C ALA A 13 5.82 -4.94 -7.05
N GLU A 14 5.11 -4.14 -7.82
CA GLU A 14 3.88 -4.59 -8.43
C GLU A 14 4.06 -5.78 -9.34
N LEU A 15 5.15 -5.78 -10.09
CA LEU A 15 5.40 -6.89 -11.00
C LEU A 15 5.50 -8.22 -10.29
N GLY A 16 6.26 -8.24 -9.21
CA GLY A 16 6.38 -9.47 -8.45
C GLY A 16 5.14 -9.78 -7.65
N GLN A 17 4.48 -8.75 -7.16
CA GLN A 17 3.30 -8.95 -6.35
C GLN A 17 2.15 -9.52 -7.12
N VAL A 18 1.94 -9.04 -8.30
CA VAL A 18 0.83 -9.52 -9.11
C VAL A 18 0.96 -11.02 -9.34
N VAL A 19 2.17 -11.47 -9.58
CA VAL A 19 2.39 -12.89 -9.80
C VAL A 19 2.04 -13.70 -8.55
N GLN A 20 2.53 -13.24 -7.42
CA GLN A 20 2.24 -13.93 -6.18
C GLN A 20 0.77 -13.92 -5.84
N TYR A 21 0.16 -12.81 -6.12
CA TYR A 21 -1.23 -12.66 -5.83
C TYR A 21 -2.08 -13.64 -6.61
N ASN A 22 -1.78 -13.78 -7.87
CA ASN A 22 -2.52 -14.71 -8.69
C ASN A 22 -2.35 -16.13 -8.21
N ASN A 23 -1.18 -16.44 -7.70
CA ASN A 23 -0.94 -17.77 -7.19
C ASN A 23 -1.68 -18.02 -5.90
N GLY A 24 -1.97 -16.97 -5.16
CA GLY A 24 -2.63 -17.11 -3.90
C GLY A 24 -4.11 -17.31 -3.99
N THR A 25 -4.68 -17.03 -5.14
CA THR A 25 -6.12 -17.17 -5.27
C THR A 25 -6.45 -18.63 -5.39
N ARG A 26 -7.28 -19.09 -4.53
CA ARG A 26 -7.69 -20.44 -4.56
C ARG A 26 -9.13 -20.49 -4.40
N GLY A 27 -9.68 -21.43 -5.04
CA GLY A 27 -11.08 -21.66 -5.08
C GLY A 27 -11.92 -21.00 -4.00
N GLY A 28 -12.09 -21.65 -2.91
CA GLY A 28 -13.04 -21.22 -1.94
C GLY A 28 -12.76 -19.89 -1.31
N GLU A 29 -11.48 -19.59 -1.18
CA GLU A 29 -11.13 -18.35 -0.57
C GLU A 29 -11.31 -17.19 -1.44
N MET A 30 -11.29 -17.44 -2.71
CA MET A 30 -11.37 -16.40 -3.66
C MET A 30 -12.62 -15.59 -3.60
N SER A 31 -13.73 -16.24 -3.33
CA SER A 31 -14.98 -15.53 -3.33
C SER A 31 -15.03 -14.52 -2.23
N LYS A 32 -14.42 -14.80 -1.09
CA LYS A 32 -14.43 -13.85 -0.02
C LYS A 32 -13.55 -12.67 -0.32
N GLN A 33 -12.43 -12.92 -0.94
CA GLN A 33 -11.54 -11.83 -1.27
C GLN A 33 -12.13 -10.93 -2.33
N SER A 34 -12.86 -11.50 -3.24
CA SER A 34 -13.44 -10.68 -4.29
C SER A 34 -14.52 -9.75 -3.77
N ASP A 35 -14.96 -9.96 -2.54
CA ASP A 35 -15.94 -9.06 -1.96
C ASP A 35 -15.35 -7.72 -1.59
N PHE A 36 -14.02 -7.62 -1.50
CA PHE A 36 -13.39 -6.35 -1.22
C PHE A 36 -13.24 -5.59 -2.52
N LYS A 37 -14.17 -4.67 -2.73
CA LYS A 37 -14.16 -3.90 -3.94
C LYS A 37 -12.86 -3.12 -4.13
N ASN A 38 -12.28 -2.69 -3.04
CA ASN A 38 -11.08 -1.85 -3.12
C ASN A 38 -9.82 -2.62 -2.79
N ARG A 39 -9.86 -3.90 -3.05
CA ARG A 39 -8.76 -4.78 -2.74
C ARG A 39 -7.43 -4.31 -3.30
N ASP A 40 -7.40 -4.00 -4.59
CA ASP A 40 -6.15 -3.58 -5.21
C ASP A 40 -5.64 -2.27 -4.64
N ARG A 41 -6.57 -1.38 -4.30
CA ARG A 41 -6.17 -0.11 -3.71
C ARG A 41 -5.55 -0.30 -2.34
N LEU A 42 -6.10 -1.21 -1.56
CA LEU A 42 -5.55 -1.48 -0.23
C LEU A 42 -4.17 -2.12 -0.32
N ILE A 43 -4.00 -3.04 -1.27
CA ILE A 43 -2.71 -3.67 -1.46
C ILE A 43 -1.67 -2.64 -1.90
N GLN A 44 -2.05 -1.78 -2.85
CA GLN A 44 -1.14 -0.75 -3.32
C GLN A 44 -0.76 0.22 -2.21
N LEU A 45 -1.71 0.57 -1.38
CA LEU A 45 -1.42 1.46 -0.27
C LEU A 45 -0.42 0.80 0.68
N GLY A 46 -0.59 -0.48 0.96
CA GLY A 46 0.36 -1.19 1.81
C GLY A 46 1.75 -1.23 1.23
N ILE A 47 1.85 -1.42 -0.08
CA ILE A 47 3.14 -1.42 -0.77
C ILE A 47 3.81 -0.06 -0.65
N VAL A 48 3.04 1.01 -0.82
CA VAL A 48 3.57 2.36 -0.70
C VAL A 48 4.04 2.64 0.72
N ILE A 49 3.26 2.21 1.70
CA ILE A 49 3.65 2.39 3.08
C ILE A 49 4.99 1.71 3.35
N ALA A 50 5.15 0.48 2.86
CA ALA A 50 6.40 -0.24 3.04
C ALA A 50 7.56 0.49 2.36
N ALA A 51 7.33 1.00 1.16
CA ALA A 51 8.36 1.71 0.43
C ALA A 51 8.79 2.98 1.15
N LEU A 52 7.81 3.76 1.60
CA LEU A 52 8.12 4.99 2.33
C LEU A 52 8.81 4.70 3.65
N ARG A 53 8.38 3.65 4.33
CA ARG A 53 9.03 3.25 5.56
C ARG A 53 10.52 3.00 5.33
N LYS A 54 10.82 2.24 4.29
CA LYS A 54 12.21 1.93 3.98
C LYS A 54 12.99 3.17 3.59
N MET A 55 12.37 4.06 2.85
CA MET A 55 13.02 5.31 2.48
C MET A 55 13.32 6.17 3.69
N ARG A 56 12.50 6.08 4.73
CA ARG A 56 12.75 6.81 5.96
C ARG A 56 13.71 6.07 6.88
N GLY A 57 14.16 4.89 6.50
CA GLY A 57 15.09 4.13 7.31
C GLY A 57 14.47 3.47 8.54
N LEU A 58 13.17 3.21 8.50
CA LEU A 58 12.48 2.65 9.66
C LEU A 58 12.25 1.16 9.48
N SER A 59 12.40 0.42 10.56
CA SER A 59 11.99 -0.97 10.58
C SER A 59 10.47 -1.04 10.75
N GLN A 60 9.90 -2.21 10.52
CA GLN A 60 8.48 -2.38 10.79
C GLN A 60 8.15 -2.11 12.24
N GLU A 61 9.03 -2.54 13.11
CA GLU A 61 8.85 -2.33 14.53
C GLU A 61 8.81 -0.85 14.87
N GLN A 62 9.73 -0.10 14.30
CA GLN A 62 9.82 1.32 14.57
C GLN A 62 8.61 2.07 14.03
N LEU A 63 8.19 1.75 12.83
CA LEU A 63 7.02 2.43 12.30
C LEU A 63 5.76 2.06 13.08
N ALA A 64 5.62 0.79 13.43
CA ALA A 64 4.46 0.35 14.19
C ALA A 64 4.38 1.09 15.52
N GLU A 65 5.52 1.24 16.17
CA GLU A 65 5.57 1.94 17.43
C GLU A 65 5.15 3.40 17.27
N LYS A 66 5.68 4.05 16.24
CA LYS A 66 5.33 5.45 15.99
C LYS A 66 3.86 5.62 15.63
N ALA A 67 3.30 4.65 14.97
CA ALA A 67 1.90 4.71 14.55
C ALA A 67 0.95 4.12 15.58
N ASN A 68 1.51 3.63 16.69
CA ASN A 68 0.71 3.08 17.79
C ASN A 68 -0.12 1.88 17.35
N ILE A 69 0.48 1.01 16.56
CA ILE A 69 -0.15 -0.25 16.15
C ILE A 69 0.86 -1.36 16.40
N SER A 70 0.39 -2.60 16.36
CA SER A 70 1.29 -3.72 16.57
C SER A 70 2.12 -3.96 15.33
N ARG A 71 3.29 -4.53 15.53
CA ARG A 71 4.14 -4.86 14.41
C ARG A 71 3.49 -5.86 13.49
N SER A 72 2.77 -6.83 14.06
CA SER A 72 2.14 -7.83 13.22
C SER A 72 1.00 -7.25 12.41
N PHE A 73 0.30 -6.24 12.94
CA PHE A 73 -0.73 -5.56 12.18
C PHE A 73 -0.11 -4.81 11.01
N LEU A 74 0.98 -4.08 11.27
CA LEU A 74 1.65 -3.36 10.20
C LEU A 74 2.20 -4.34 9.16
N SER A 75 2.74 -5.45 9.61
CA SER A 75 3.25 -6.45 8.70
C SER A 75 2.15 -6.95 7.77
N SER A 76 0.95 -7.14 8.28
CA SER A 76 -0.14 -7.59 7.42
C SER A 76 -0.61 -6.49 6.47
N ILE A 77 -0.51 -5.22 6.88
CA ILE A 77 -0.83 -4.12 5.98
C ILE A 77 0.15 -4.06 4.82
N GLU A 78 1.42 -4.28 5.10
CA GLU A 78 2.45 -4.20 4.08
C GLU A 78 2.58 -5.45 3.24
N ALA A 79 1.97 -6.53 3.67
CA ALA A 79 2.10 -7.80 2.95
C ALA A 79 1.39 -7.72 1.61
N PRO A 80 2.10 -8.02 0.53
CA PRO A 80 1.55 -7.79 -0.80
C PRO A 80 0.44 -8.74 -1.20
N GLY A 81 0.37 -9.88 -0.61
CA GLY A 81 -0.67 -10.83 -0.96
C GLY A 81 -1.86 -10.85 -0.04
N ILE A 82 -1.91 -9.91 0.90
CA ILE A 82 -2.94 -9.91 1.91
C ILE A 82 -3.70 -8.60 1.86
N VAL A 83 -5.02 -8.69 1.86
CA VAL A 83 -5.86 -7.51 1.95
C VAL A 83 -6.13 -7.27 3.42
N ARG A 84 -5.59 -6.19 3.94
CA ARG A 84 -5.76 -5.87 5.35
C ARG A 84 -6.35 -4.48 5.49
N PRO A 85 -7.67 -4.38 5.61
CA PRO A 85 -8.28 -3.07 5.81
C PRO A 85 -7.89 -2.49 7.17
N PHE A 86 -7.83 -1.19 7.25
CA PHE A 86 -7.54 -0.53 8.50
C PHE A 86 -8.29 0.80 8.53
N SER A 87 -8.42 1.33 9.72
CA SER A 87 -9.24 2.51 9.94
C SER A 87 -8.52 3.78 9.49
N LEU A 88 -9.29 4.84 9.34
CA LEU A 88 -8.69 6.15 9.05
C LEU A 88 -7.78 6.60 10.18
N GLU A 89 -8.12 6.23 11.41
CA GLU A 89 -7.27 6.56 12.53
C GLU A 89 -5.88 5.99 12.32
N VAL A 90 -5.81 4.71 11.97
CA VAL A 90 -4.54 4.05 11.71
C VAL A 90 -3.85 4.70 10.51
N PHE A 91 -4.61 5.03 9.48
CA PHE A 91 -4.06 5.65 8.29
C PHE A 91 -3.37 6.98 8.63
N TYR A 92 -4.05 7.82 9.40
CA TYR A 92 -3.46 9.09 9.78
C TYR A 92 -2.23 8.90 10.67
N ASN A 93 -2.29 7.93 11.57
CA ASN A 93 -1.13 7.66 12.42
C ASN A 93 0.07 7.21 11.60
N ILE A 94 -0.15 6.39 10.59
CA ILE A 94 0.94 5.95 9.72
C ILE A 94 1.49 7.13 8.93
N ALA A 95 0.62 7.97 8.38
CA ALA A 95 1.06 9.12 7.62
C ALA A 95 1.90 10.05 8.48
N ASP A 96 1.45 10.30 9.70
CA ASP A 96 2.20 11.15 10.61
C ASP A 96 3.55 10.54 10.95
N ALA A 97 3.57 9.23 11.19
CA ALA A 97 4.82 8.56 11.53
C ALA A 97 5.81 8.58 10.37
N LEU A 98 5.30 8.57 9.15
CA LEU A 98 6.13 8.64 7.95
C LEU A 98 6.45 10.08 7.57
N GLU A 99 5.88 11.04 8.28
CA GLU A 99 6.10 12.46 7.99
C GLU A 99 5.69 12.82 6.57
N ILE A 100 4.52 12.36 6.19
CA ILE A 100 3.98 12.66 4.88
C ILE A 100 2.53 13.07 5.05
N GLU A 101 2.08 13.98 4.19
CA GLU A 101 0.68 14.38 4.21
C GLU A 101 -0.19 13.19 3.81
N PRO A 102 -1.30 12.98 4.51
CA PRO A 102 -2.17 11.87 4.15
C PRO A 102 -2.62 11.89 2.69
N ALA A 103 -2.88 13.09 2.16
CA ALA A 103 -3.28 13.20 0.76
C ALA A 103 -2.16 12.73 -0.18
N ASP A 104 -0.92 13.04 0.16
CA ASP A 104 0.21 12.63 -0.65
C ASP A 104 0.42 11.12 -0.56
N LEU A 105 0.15 10.55 0.59
CA LEU A 105 0.26 9.11 0.75
C LEU A 105 -0.74 8.41 -0.16
N LEU A 106 -1.96 8.91 -0.21
CA LEU A 106 -2.96 8.34 -1.09
C LEU A 106 -2.60 8.54 -2.55
N LYS A 107 -2.10 9.72 -2.90
CA LYS A 107 -1.69 10.00 -4.25
C LYS A 107 -0.60 9.06 -4.71
N ALA A 108 0.35 8.78 -3.84
CA ALA A 108 1.46 7.90 -4.19
C ALA A 108 0.98 6.48 -4.46
N SER A 109 -0.16 6.10 -3.91
CA SER A 109 -0.67 4.75 -4.06
C SER A 109 -1.56 4.58 -5.29
N MET A 110 -1.76 5.63 -6.08
CA MET A 110 -2.59 5.51 -7.26
C MET A 110 -1.87 4.74 -8.36
N PHE A 111 -2.64 3.97 -9.11
CA PHE A 111 -2.07 3.24 -10.23
C PHE A 111 -1.69 4.19 -11.34
N PRO A 112 -0.59 3.90 -12.03
CA PRO A 112 -0.15 4.77 -13.13
C PRO A 112 -1.18 4.94 -14.22
N ASP A 113 -1.94 3.92 -14.53
CA ASP A 113 -2.91 4.04 -15.60
C ASP A 113 -4.06 4.96 -15.24
N GLN A 114 -4.32 5.17 -13.98
CA GLN A 114 -5.32 6.14 -13.61
C GLN A 114 -4.85 7.54 -13.92
N ILE A 115 -3.57 7.73 -13.89
CA ILE A 115 -3.00 9.03 -14.25
C ILE A 115 -3.13 9.25 -15.75
N LYS A 116 -2.99 8.19 -16.50
CA LYS A 116 -3.07 8.30 -17.93
C LYS A 116 -4.45 8.59 -18.45
N SER A 117 -5.43 8.34 -17.66
CA SER A 117 -6.79 8.48 -18.14
C SER A 117 -7.28 9.91 -18.17
N ASP A 118 -6.41 10.86 -17.91
CA ASP A 118 -6.81 12.25 -17.99
C ASP A 118 -7.08 12.61 -19.45
N PRO A 119 -8.30 12.89 -19.80
CA PRO A 119 -8.63 13.16 -21.19
C PRO A 119 -8.01 14.41 -21.74
N LYS A 120 -7.60 15.30 -20.86
CA LYS A 120 -7.01 16.52 -21.36
C LYS A 120 -5.65 16.32 -21.91
N ASN A 121 -4.99 15.27 -21.50
CA ASN A 121 -3.65 15.03 -21.95
C ASN A 121 -3.58 14.13 -23.14
N SER A 122 -4.70 13.72 -23.62
CA SER A 122 -4.66 12.87 -24.81
C SER A 122 -4.80 13.64 -26.08
#